data_c343a9a1e6ef5901653656305560c8fa
#
_entry.id   c343a9a1e6ef5901653656305560c8fa
#
_cell.length_a   1.000
_cell.length_b   1.000
_cell.length_c   1.000
_cell.angle_alpha   90.00
_cell.angle_beta   90.00
_cell.angle_gamma   90.00
#
_symmetry.space_group_name_H-M   'P 1'
#
loop_
_entity.id
_entity.type
_entity.pdbx_description
1 polymer ?
#
loop_
_entity_poly.entity_id
_entity_poly.type
_entity_poly.pdbx_seq_one_letter_code
_entity_poly.pdbx_strand_id
1 'polypeptide(L)'
;MALSHRVIFTPSGIEAQASEGATVLDVAREVGIDLDSVCGGRGICGRCQIVPSFGNFAKWSLTPTAKDLNDLTDTELQYQGRRPLEIDGRLGCQARIRGPVVLDVPPGSQLHAPVIRKEINLTDMKLDPVTTLHVVHLDPNLPLGTERLSSVMDSLKTEWRIVPDEVKEGCDVLLDQLTPEHGEAVTVQLRRSPAGTALQHIRLGAALDNLGIAIDIGSTTVAGHLLDLSTGEVLHSAGSMNQQIRLGEDLMSRVSYVMMNGDGALNLRSLARDTVGKLVAELVEGAACSLSDITEIVFVGNPIMHHSFLGFDVVPLGQMPFDLATESAVELPAVDLELPAPMASTYFAPCIAGHVGADAAAAILGEGTASSRRRQLLVDVGTNAEIVYGNADRILAASSPTGPAFEGAQISHGQRATAGAIERVRIDRETFEPTFKVIGCEYWSDDPQFVD
;
A
#
# COMPACT_ATOMS: atom_id res chain seq x y z
N MET A 1 -0.77 45.20 -11.18
CA MET A 1 0.03 44.03 -10.81
C MET A 1 -0.77 42.81 -11.22
N ALA A 2 -0.17 41.86 -11.93
CA ALA A 2 -0.86 40.60 -12.23
C ALA A 2 -1.18 39.86 -10.91
N LEU A 3 -2.38 39.34 -10.79
CA LEU A 3 -2.77 38.53 -9.64
C LEU A 3 -1.90 37.26 -9.65
N SER A 4 -1.27 36.95 -8.51
CA SER A 4 -0.44 35.75 -8.32
C SER A 4 -1.05 34.86 -7.25
N HIS A 5 -1.04 33.57 -7.49
CA HIS A 5 -1.65 32.54 -6.63
C HIS A 5 -0.62 31.52 -6.19
N ARG A 6 -0.77 31.04 -4.95
CA ARG A 6 0.07 29.96 -4.42
C ARG A 6 -0.36 28.63 -4.99
N VAL A 7 0.62 27.87 -5.45
CA VAL A 7 0.43 26.51 -5.97
C VAL A 7 1.34 25.57 -5.17
N ILE A 8 0.77 24.52 -4.64
CA ILE A 8 1.51 23.48 -3.93
C ILE A 8 1.47 22.20 -4.77
N PHE A 9 2.62 21.68 -5.11
CA PHE A 9 2.72 20.39 -5.79
C PHE A 9 3.02 19.28 -4.78
N THR A 10 2.17 18.23 -4.76
CA THR A 10 2.41 17.03 -3.98
C THR A 10 2.77 15.87 -4.93
N PRO A 11 3.56 14.90 -4.49
CA PRO A 11 4.12 14.71 -3.14
C PRO A 11 5.41 15.54 -2.89
N SER A 12 5.88 16.37 -3.83
CA SER A 12 7.15 17.09 -3.66
C SER A 12 7.13 18.15 -2.55
N GLY A 13 5.93 18.66 -2.19
CA GLY A 13 5.79 19.80 -1.27
C GLY A 13 6.32 21.11 -1.82
N ILE A 14 6.68 21.20 -3.11
CA ILE A 14 7.22 22.40 -3.72
C ILE A 14 6.11 23.43 -3.85
N GLU A 15 6.41 24.65 -3.38
CA GLU A 15 5.55 25.82 -3.53
C GLU A 15 5.96 26.67 -4.72
N ALA A 16 4.98 27.12 -5.49
CA ALA A 16 5.15 28.03 -6.62
C ALA A 16 4.23 29.25 -6.48
N GLN A 17 4.61 30.33 -7.15
CA GLN A 17 3.76 31.51 -7.36
C GLN A 17 3.38 31.55 -8.84
N ALA A 18 2.11 31.37 -9.12
CA ALA A 18 1.59 31.30 -10.48
C ALA A 18 0.77 32.54 -10.83
N SER A 19 0.99 33.10 -12.01
CA SER A 19 0.10 34.14 -12.53
C SER A 19 -1.28 33.57 -12.84
N GLU A 20 -2.32 34.38 -12.63
CA GLU A 20 -3.69 33.99 -12.99
C GLU A 20 -3.78 33.62 -14.48
N GLY A 21 -4.38 32.45 -14.76
CA GLY A 21 -4.50 31.91 -16.12
C GLY A 21 -3.30 31.12 -16.63
N ALA A 22 -2.18 31.05 -15.88
CA ALA A 22 -1.07 30.16 -16.21
C ALA A 22 -1.53 28.69 -16.22
N THR A 23 -0.95 27.85 -17.09
CA THR A 23 -1.23 26.42 -17.06
C THR A 23 -0.44 25.76 -15.93
N VAL A 24 -1.02 24.72 -15.34
CA VAL A 24 -0.31 23.94 -14.31
C VAL A 24 0.99 23.36 -14.84
N LEU A 25 1.02 22.92 -16.10
CA LEU A 25 2.23 22.39 -16.75
C LEU A 25 3.36 23.42 -16.84
N ASP A 26 3.03 24.67 -17.18
CA ASP A 26 4.05 25.72 -17.28
C ASP A 26 4.62 26.05 -15.90
N VAL A 27 3.76 26.19 -14.89
CA VAL A 27 4.19 26.44 -13.50
C VAL A 27 5.01 25.27 -12.96
N ALA A 28 4.61 24.02 -13.23
CA ALA A 28 5.38 22.85 -12.84
C ALA A 28 6.80 22.88 -13.40
N ARG A 29 6.94 23.23 -14.68
CA ARG A 29 8.25 23.35 -15.35
C ARG A 29 9.12 24.48 -14.78
N GLU A 30 8.51 25.62 -14.46
CA GLU A 30 9.25 26.77 -13.89
C GLU A 30 9.89 26.43 -12.53
N VAL A 31 9.26 25.57 -11.74
CA VAL A 31 9.76 25.18 -10.40
C VAL A 31 10.42 23.80 -10.37
N GLY A 32 10.64 23.19 -11.55
CA GLY A 32 11.35 21.90 -11.66
C GLY A 32 10.55 20.71 -11.19
N ILE A 33 9.22 20.78 -11.25
CA ILE A 33 8.36 19.61 -11.00
C ILE A 33 8.41 18.68 -12.20
N ASP A 34 8.67 17.42 -11.92
CA ASP A 34 8.72 16.33 -12.89
C ASP A 34 7.31 15.97 -13.38
N LEU A 35 6.81 16.71 -14.36
CA LEU A 35 5.51 16.50 -14.99
C LEU A 35 5.69 16.25 -16.50
N ASP A 36 5.43 15.01 -16.91
CA ASP A 36 5.65 14.54 -18.29
C ASP A 36 4.70 15.23 -19.29
N SER A 37 5.21 15.59 -20.46
CA SER A 37 4.41 16.17 -21.54
C SER A 37 5.06 15.98 -22.91
N VAL A 38 4.91 14.81 -23.48
CA VAL A 38 5.47 14.47 -24.81
C VAL A 38 4.75 15.15 -25.97
N CYS A 39 3.54 15.66 -25.78
CA CYS A 39 2.80 16.36 -26.85
C CYS A 39 3.00 17.88 -26.87
N GLY A 40 3.87 18.42 -26.00
CA GLY A 40 4.12 19.86 -25.93
C GLY A 40 2.91 20.69 -25.51
N GLY A 41 2.06 20.16 -24.62
CA GLY A 41 0.91 20.91 -24.06
C GLY A 41 -0.38 20.87 -24.90
N ARG A 42 -0.45 20.04 -25.93
CA ARG A 42 -1.61 19.98 -26.85
C ARG A 42 -2.80 19.16 -26.32
N GLY A 43 -2.73 18.58 -25.11
CA GLY A 43 -3.82 17.83 -24.48
C GLY A 43 -4.13 16.47 -25.10
N ILE A 44 -3.23 15.89 -25.90
CA ILE A 44 -3.49 14.65 -26.66
C ILE A 44 -2.77 13.42 -26.10
N CYS A 45 -1.68 13.57 -25.35
CA CYS A 45 -0.91 12.43 -24.84
C CYS A 45 -1.41 11.92 -23.47
N GLY A 46 -2.04 12.78 -22.66
CA GLY A 46 -2.52 12.46 -21.32
C GLY A 46 -1.42 12.21 -20.28
N ARG A 47 -0.15 12.53 -20.61
CA ARG A 47 0.98 12.30 -19.70
C ARG A 47 1.07 13.32 -18.56
N CYS A 48 0.59 14.56 -18.78
CA CYS A 48 0.62 15.64 -17.81
C CYS A 48 -0.61 15.61 -16.87
N GLN A 49 -1.05 14.46 -16.42
CA GLN A 49 -2.17 14.40 -15.49
C GLN A 49 -1.77 14.94 -14.13
N ILE A 50 -2.67 15.68 -13.52
CA ILE A 50 -2.60 16.16 -12.14
C ILE A 50 -3.95 15.90 -11.47
N VAL A 51 -3.95 15.73 -10.16
CA VAL A 51 -5.17 15.58 -9.39
C VAL A 51 -5.29 16.74 -8.41
N PRO A 52 -6.25 17.67 -8.61
CA PRO A 52 -6.50 18.75 -7.67
C PRO A 52 -7.02 18.22 -6.36
N SER A 53 -6.52 18.77 -5.25
CA SER A 53 -6.98 18.46 -3.91
C SER A 53 -7.69 19.68 -3.33
N PHE A 54 -8.92 19.49 -2.84
CA PHE A 54 -9.77 20.55 -2.30
C PHE A 54 -9.99 20.36 -0.80
N GLY A 55 -10.30 21.46 -0.11
CA GLY A 55 -10.52 21.43 1.34
C GLY A 55 -9.56 22.34 2.10
N ASN A 56 -9.50 22.18 3.43
CA ASN A 56 -8.64 23.02 4.28
C ASN A 56 -7.31 22.29 4.57
N PHE A 57 -6.21 22.90 4.11
CA PHE A 57 -4.84 22.41 4.32
C PHE A 57 -4.11 23.32 5.31
N ALA A 58 -4.18 22.99 6.61
CA ALA A 58 -3.59 23.78 7.69
C ALA A 58 -2.08 24.00 7.50
N LYS A 59 -1.35 22.98 7.04
CA LYS A 59 0.10 23.03 6.79
C LYS A 59 0.51 24.21 5.90
N TRP A 60 -0.31 24.50 4.90
CA TRP A 60 -0.02 25.59 3.94
C TRP A 60 -0.93 26.80 4.14
N SER A 61 -1.86 26.75 5.11
CA SER A 61 -2.87 27.79 5.32
C SER A 61 -3.64 28.12 4.04
N LEU A 62 -4.05 27.07 3.30
CA LEU A 62 -4.80 27.16 2.07
C LEU A 62 -6.14 26.42 2.19
N THR A 63 -7.13 26.94 1.47
CA THR A 63 -8.45 26.30 1.35
C THR A 63 -8.87 26.27 -0.13
N PRO A 64 -8.20 25.45 -0.96
CA PRO A 64 -8.50 25.33 -2.38
C PRO A 64 -9.93 24.85 -2.61
N THR A 65 -10.53 25.36 -3.67
CA THR A 65 -11.86 24.97 -4.16
C THR A 65 -11.83 24.65 -5.65
N ALA A 66 -12.85 23.99 -6.16
CA ALA A 66 -12.93 23.71 -7.60
C ALA A 66 -12.92 24.97 -8.49
N LYS A 67 -13.26 26.15 -7.92
CA LYS A 67 -13.26 27.44 -8.64
C LYS A 67 -11.86 28.00 -8.85
N ASP A 68 -10.88 27.52 -8.14
CA ASP A 68 -9.48 27.97 -8.23
C ASP A 68 -8.74 27.41 -9.45
N LEU A 69 -9.41 26.53 -10.21
CA LEU A 69 -9.05 26.14 -11.57
C LEU A 69 -10.19 26.50 -12.56
N ASN A 70 -9.86 26.54 -13.85
CA ASN A 70 -10.90 26.63 -14.89
C ASN A 70 -11.75 25.35 -14.95
N ASP A 71 -12.93 25.45 -15.50
CA ASP A 71 -13.74 24.29 -15.85
C ASP A 71 -13.01 23.35 -16.83
N LEU A 72 -13.47 22.09 -16.92
CA LEU A 72 -12.94 21.13 -17.91
C LEU A 72 -13.03 21.72 -19.31
N THR A 73 -11.92 21.68 -20.04
CA THR A 73 -11.88 22.15 -21.42
C THR A 73 -12.45 21.10 -22.39
N ASP A 74 -12.88 21.54 -23.57
CA ASP A 74 -13.34 20.62 -24.63
C ASP A 74 -12.26 19.58 -24.97
N THR A 75 -11.00 19.95 -24.88
CA THR A 75 -9.85 19.06 -25.11
C THR A 75 -9.79 17.95 -24.05
N GLU A 76 -10.02 18.28 -22.79
CA GLU A 76 -10.08 17.29 -21.71
C GLU A 76 -11.26 16.36 -21.85
N LEU A 77 -12.45 16.89 -22.19
CA LEU A 77 -13.65 16.09 -22.45
C LEU A 77 -13.45 15.14 -23.63
N GLN A 78 -12.84 15.60 -24.73
CA GLN A 78 -12.50 14.75 -25.86
C GLN A 78 -11.48 13.67 -25.51
N TYR A 79 -10.51 14.00 -24.63
CA TYR A 79 -9.52 13.03 -24.14
C TYR A 79 -10.22 11.95 -23.30
N GLN A 80 -11.05 12.34 -22.33
CA GLN A 80 -11.82 11.41 -21.48
C GLN A 80 -12.71 10.47 -22.29
N GLY A 81 -13.24 10.91 -23.40
CA GLY A 81 -14.04 10.08 -24.32
C GLY A 81 -13.23 8.96 -25.02
N ARG A 82 -11.89 9.03 -24.99
CA ARG A 82 -11.00 8.06 -25.65
C ARG A 82 -10.17 7.25 -24.66
N ARG A 83 -9.76 7.85 -23.56
CA ARG A 83 -8.94 7.24 -22.50
C ARG A 83 -9.37 7.82 -21.14
N PRO A 84 -9.52 6.99 -20.10
CA PRO A 84 -9.86 7.49 -18.78
C PRO A 84 -8.72 8.37 -18.26
N LEU A 85 -9.07 9.46 -17.58
CA LEU A 85 -8.20 10.17 -16.67
C LEU A 85 -8.26 9.50 -15.30
N GLU A 86 -7.27 9.77 -14.45
CA GLU A 86 -7.40 9.47 -13.01
C GLU A 86 -8.70 10.06 -12.45
N ILE A 87 -9.22 9.48 -11.38
CA ILE A 87 -10.42 10.01 -10.70
C ILE A 87 -10.14 11.46 -10.29
N ASP A 88 -11.03 12.37 -10.67
CA ASP A 88 -10.86 13.83 -10.51
C ASP A 88 -9.62 14.41 -11.20
N GLY A 89 -8.97 13.63 -12.08
CA GLY A 89 -7.77 14.05 -12.79
C GLY A 89 -8.04 15.12 -13.84
N ARG A 90 -7.07 15.99 -14.02
CA ARG A 90 -7.04 17.07 -15.03
C ARG A 90 -5.78 16.95 -15.88
N LEU A 91 -5.81 17.46 -17.10
CA LEU A 91 -4.59 17.62 -17.88
C LEU A 91 -3.89 18.93 -17.48
N GLY A 92 -2.69 18.85 -16.89
CA GLY A 92 -1.94 20.00 -16.41
C GLY A 92 -1.69 21.07 -17.49
N CYS A 93 -1.62 20.66 -18.77
CA CYS A 93 -1.50 21.59 -19.89
C CYS A 93 -2.82 22.30 -20.26
N GLN A 94 -3.97 21.85 -19.74
CA GLN A 94 -5.29 22.44 -19.99
C GLN A 94 -5.85 23.10 -18.73
N ALA A 95 -5.46 22.63 -17.54
CA ALA A 95 -5.84 23.21 -16.26
C ALA A 95 -5.15 24.56 -16.07
N ARG A 96 -5.94 25.62 -15.88
CA ARG A 96 -5.47 26.99 -15.67
C ARG A 96 -5.77 27.46 -14.26
N ILE A 97 -4.78 28.07 -13.63
CA ILE A 97 -4.83 28.55 -12.26
C ILE A 97 -5.66 29.82 -12.17
N ARG A 98 -6.63 29.87 -11.26
CA ARG A 98 -7.49 31.01 -10.96
C ARG A 98 -7.49 31.42 -9.49
N GLY A 99 -6.89 30.60 -8.64
CA GLY A 99 -6.80 30.79 -7.20
C GLY A 99 -5.72 29.90 -6.59
N PRO A 100 -5.57 29.88 -5.27
CA PRO A 100 -4.61 29.01 -4.60
C PRO A 100 -5.02 27.53 -4.73
N VAL A 101 -4.08 26.66 -5.13
CA VAL A 101 -4.36 25.25 -5.40
C VAL A 101 -3.33 24.32 -4.78
N VAL A 102 -3.77 23.11 -4.44
CA VAL A 102 -2.93 21.97 -4.10
C VAL A 102 -3.13 20.91 -5.17
N LEU A 103 -2.06 20.49 -5.81
CA LEU A 103 -2.06 19.65 -7.01
C LEU A 103 -1.18 18.43 -6.77
N ASP A 104 -1.75 17.25 -6.85
CA ASP A 104 -0.99 16.01 -6.85
C ASP A 104 -0.49 15.68 -8.26
N VAL A 105 0.77 15.26 -8.36
CA VAL A 105 1.38 14.76 -9.59
C VAL A 105 1.46 13.24 -9.49
N PRO A 106 0.53 12.49 -10.13
CA PRO A 106 0.53 11.04 -10.07
C PRO A 106 1.83 10.42 -10.60
N PRO A 107 2.27 9.26 -10.09
CA PRO A 107 3.49 8.59 -10.57
C PRO A 107 3.50 8.35 -12.08
N GLY A 108 2.35 8.01 -12.68
CA GLY A 108 2.19 7.82 -14.12
C GLY A 108 2.37 9.09 -14.96
N SER A 109 2.40 10.27 -14.33
CA SER A 109 2.61 11.57 -14.96
C SER A 109 4.02 12.14 -14.75
N GLN A 110 4.89 11.42 -14.05
CA GLN A 110 6.29 11.80 -13.82
C GLN A 110 7.18 11.16 -14.88
N LEU A 111 8.16 11.92 -15.38
CA LEU A 111 9.19 11.41 -16.31
C LEU A 111 10.04 10.32 -15.63
N HIS A 112 10.30 10.52 -14.34
CA HIS A 112 11.09 9.62 -13.50
C HIS A 112 10.18 8.99 -12.43
N ALA A 113 9.49 7.91 -12.78
CA ALA A 113 8.65 7.19 -11.81
C ALA A 113 9.51 6.65 -10.64
N PRO A 114 9.06 6.83 -9.38
CA PRO A 114 9.76 6.26 -8.24
C PRO A 114 9.88 4.74 -8.39
N VAL A 115 11.10 4.22 -8.19
CA VAL A 115 11.33 2.78 -8.17
C VAL A 115 11.32 2.31 -6.73
N ILE A 116 10.28 1.59 -6.35
CA ILE A 116 10.15 1.01 -5.01
C ILE A 116 10.73 -0.40 -5.10
N ARG A 117 11.90 -0.62 -4.48
CA ARG A 117 12.52 -1.93 -4.36
C ARG A 117 12.63 -2.25 -2.88
N LYS A 118 11.92 -3.28 -2.44
CA LYS A 118 12.13 -3.91 -1.13
C LYS A 118 12.59 -5.34 -1.41
N GLU A 119 13.90 -5.61 -1.28
CA GLU A 119 14.46 -6.97 -1.33
C GLU A 119 14.07 -7.70 -0.05
N ILE A 120 13.56 -8.91 -0.19
CA ILE A 120 13.25 -9.78 0.94
C ILE A 120 14.36 -10.81 1.06
N ASN A 121 14.97 -10.88 2.25
CA ASN A 121 15.84 -11.99 2.63
C ASN A 121 15.05 -12.92 3.55
N LEU A 122 14.49 -13.99 2.98
CA LEU A 122 13.89 -15.07 3.76
C LEU A 122 15.00 -15.99 4.23
N THR A 123 15.38 -15.88 5.50
CA THR A 123 16.34 -16.80 6.15
C THR A 123 15.56 -17.79 7.00
N ASP A 124 15.89 -19.09 6.87
CA ASP A 124 15.52 -20.23 7.73
C ASP A 124 14.16 -20.13 8.46
N MET A 125 13.12 -19.65 7.78
CA MET A 125 11.80 -19.54 8.37
C MET A 125 11.08 -20.88 8.28
N LYS A 126 10.59 -21.37 9.43
CA LYS A 126 9.69 -22.53 9.46
C LYS A 126 8.32 -22.12 8.92
N LEU A 127 7.94 -22.71 7.81
CA LEU A 127 6.61 -22.49 7.24
C LEU A 127 5.53 -23.10 8.13
N ASP A 128 4.55 -22.30 8.50
CA ASP A 128 3.37 -22.73 9.26
C ASP A 128 2.19 -21.80 8.93
N PRO A 129 1.66 -21.86 7.69
CA PRO A 129 0.60 -20.97 7.25
C PRO A 129 -0.66 -21.13 8.08
N VAL A 130 -1.31 -20.02 8.42
CA VAL A 130 -2.59 -20.05 9.16
C VAL A 130 -3.73 -20.56 8.29
N THR A 131 -3.64 -20.34 6.96
CA THR A 131 -4.61 -20.83 5.98
C THR A 131 -4.02 -22.01 5.20
N THR A 132 -4.78 -23.09 5.10
CA THR A 132 -4.41 -24.32 4.40
C THR A 132 -5.54 -24.77 3.48
N LEU A 133 -5.17 -25.40 2.35
CA LEU A 133 -6.12 -25.95 1.38
C LEU A 133 -6.11 -27.48 1.45
N HIS A 134 -7.29 -28.08 1.42
CA HIS A 134 -7.50 -29.50 1.46
C HIS A 134 -8.47 -29.93 0.38
N VAL A 135 -8.01 -30.76 -0.55
CA VAL A 135 -8.88 -31.33 -1.57
C VAL A 135 -9.58 -32.54 -0.99
N VAL A 136 -10.88 -32.56 -1.06
CA VAL A 136 -11.73 -33.66 -0.58
C VAL A 136 -12.64 -34.17 -1.70
N HIS A 137 -13.01 -35.42 -1.61
CA HIS A 137 -13.98 -36.03 -2.52
C HIS A 137 -15.42 -35.69 -2.09
N LEU A 138 -16.26 -35.35 -3.06
CA LEU A 138 -17.67 -35.11 -2.86
C LEU A 138 -18.45 -35.69 -4.03
N ASP A 139 -19.43 -36.59 -3.73
CA ASP A 139 -20.37 -37.09 -4.74
C ASP A 139 -21.31 -35.94 -5.19
N PRO A 140 -21.25 -35.52 -6.48
CA PRO A 140 -22.08 -34.44 -6.98
C PRO A 140 -23.58 -34.80 -7.06
N ASN A 141 -23.93 -36.08 -6.91
CA ASN A 141 -25.32 -36.54 -6.94
C ASN A 141 -25.99 -36.47 -5.56
N LEU A 142 -25.26 -36.12 -4.50
CA LEU A 142 -25.87 -35.90 -3.20
C LEU A 142 -26.90 -34.77 -3.23
N PRO A 143 -27.99 -34.89 -2.42
CA PRO A 143 -28.92 -33.78 -2.26
C PRO A 143 -28.25 -32.47 -1.87
N LEU A 144 -28.81 -31.36 -2.33
CA LEU A 144 -28.30 -30.03 -2.02
C LEU A 144 -28.40 -29.71 -0.53
N GLY A 145 -27.59 -28.75 -0.10
CA GLY A 145 -27.59 -28.22 1.26
C GLY A 145 -26.76 -29.03 2.24
N THR A 146 -27.37 -29.33 3.39
CA THR A 146 -26.67 -29.89 4.55
C THR A 146 -26.04 -31.26 4.34
N GLU A 147 -26.56 -32.09 3.41
CA GLU A 147 -26.00 -33.42 3.13
C GLU A 147 -24.63 -33.29 2.41
N ARG A 148 -24.48 -32.35 1.48
CA ARG A 148 -23.19 -32.07 0.83
C ARG A 148 -22.17 -31.55 1.82
N LEU A 149 -22.55 -30.60 2.67
CA LEU A 149 -21.66 -30.08 3.71
C LEU A 149 -21.26 -31.17 4.70
N SER A 150 -22.19 -32.02 5.11
CA SER A 150 -21.89 -33.15 5.99
C SER A 150 -20.88 -34.11 5.34
N SER A 151 -21.04 -34.42 4.05
CA SER A 151 -20.11 -35.27 3.30
C SER A 151 -18.70 -34.65 3.24
N VAL A 152 -18.58 -33.32 3.02
CA VAL A 152 -17.28 -32.60 3.07
C VAL A 152 -16.66 -32.74 4.45
N MET A 153 -17.42 -32.53 5.52
CA MET A 153 -16.94 -32.63 6.89
C MET A 153 -16.48 -34.08 7.24
N ASP A 154 -17.20 -35.07 6.76
CA ASP A 154 -16.81 -36.48 6.93
C ASP A 154 -15.54 -36.82 6.15
N SER A 155 -15.40 -36.31 4.94
CA SER A 155 -14.19 -36.45 4.12
C SER A 155 -12.98 -35.78 4.79
N LEU A 156 -13.13 -34.55 5.29
CA LEU A 156 -12.08 -33.86 6.05
C LEU A 156 -11.64 -34.68 7.27
N LYS A 157 -12.59 -35.26 8.01
CA LYS A 157 -12.32 -36.09 9.18
C LYS A 157 -11.62 -37.39 8.82
N THR A 158 -12.07 -38.09 7.76
CA THR A 158 -11.56 -39.41 7.39
C THR A 158 -10.25 -39.36 6.63
N GLU A 159 -10.12 -38.43 5.67
CA GLU A 159 -8.97 -38.34 4.80
C GLU A 159 -7.84 -37.50 5.43
N TRP A 160 -8.19 -36.35 6.06
CA TRP A 160 -7.23 -35.39 6.60
C TRP A 160 -7.11 -35.42 8.12
N ARG A 161 -8.03 -36.13 8.85
CA ARG A 161 -8.11 -36.13 10.31
C ARG A 161 -8.33 -34.74 10.92
N ILE A 162 -9.00 -33.87 10.19
CA ILE A 162 -9.31 -32.49 10.59
C ILE A 162 -10.82 -32.41 10.86
N VAL A 163 -11.17 -31.75 11.94
CA VAL A 163 -12.54 -31.39 12.28
C VAL A 163 -12.54 -29.92 12.57
N PRO A 164 -13.08 -29.06 11.68
CA PRO A 164 -13.20 -27.65 11.93
C PRO A 164 -14.09 -27.36 13.15
N ASP A 165 -13.72 -26.39 13.95
CA ASP A 165 -14.50 -25.93 15.11
C ASP A 165 -15.67 -25.05 14.66
N GLU A 166 -15.56 -24.40 13.50
CA GLU A 166 -16.54 -23.49 12.94
C GLU A 166 -16.65 -23.68 11.42
N VAL A 167 -17.85 -23.50 10.88
CA VAL A 167 -18.10 -23.39 9.43
C VAL A 167 -18.65 -21.98 9.17
N LYS A 168 -17.99 -21.22 8.32
CA LYS A 168 -18.43 -19.86 7.96
C LYS A 168 -19.67 -19.92 7.07
N GLU A 169 -20.52 -18.90 7.21
CA GLU A 169 -21.75 -18.75 6.44
C GLU A 169 -21.46 -18.72 4.94
N GLY A 170 -22.30 -19.36 4.14
CA GLY A 170 -22.20 -19.40 2.68
C GLY A 170 -21.41 -20.58 2.10
N CYS A 171 -20.72 -21.39 2.92
CA CYS A 171 -20.00 -22.57 2.43
C CYS A 171 -20.91 -23.62 1.81
N ASP A 172 -22.13 -23.79 2.33
CA ASP A 172 -23.16 -24.68 1.80
C ASP A 172 -23.67 -24.21 0.43
N VAL A 173 -23.86 -22.93 0.25
CA VAL A 173 -24.33 -22.33 -1.01
C VAL A 173 -23.37 -22.61 -2.17
N LEU A 174 -22.06 -22.59 -1.91
CA LEU A 174 -21.05 -22.91 -2.93
C LEU A 174 -21.11 -24.39 -3.32
N LEU A 175 -21.32 -25.29 -2.34
CA LEU A 175 -21.48 -26.71 -2.62
C LEU A 175 -22.71 -27.02 -3.46
N ASP A 176 -23.77 -26.25 -3.33
CA ASP A 176 -24.99 -26.41 -4.11
C ASP A 176 -24.84 -26.04 -5.60
N GLN A 177 -23.77 -25.32 -5.93
CA GLN A 177 -23.38 -25.02 -7.31
C GLN A 177 -22.61 -26.17 -7.99
N LEU A 178 -22.18 -27.18 -7.22
CA LEU A 178 -21.46 -28.34 -7.76
C LEU A 178 -22.36 -29.15 -8.69
N THR A 179 -21.92 -29.32 -9.91
CA THR A 179 -22.56 -30.20 -10.90
C THR A 179 -21.60 -31.32 -11.30
N PRO A 180 -22.08 -32.42 -11.91
CA PRO A 180 -21.21 -33.50 -12.39
C PRO A 180 -20.08 -33.03 -13.35
N GLU A 181 -20.30 -31.91 -14.03
CA GLU A 181 -19.33 -31.30 -14.94
C GLU A 181 -18.09 -30.73 -14.20
N HIS A 182 -18.24 -30.35 -12.92
CA HIS A 182 -17.15 -29.87 -12.09
C HIS A 182 -16.31 -31.03 -11.50
N GLY A 183 -16.68 -32.29 -11.75
CA GLY A 183 -16.03 -33.47 -11.17
C GLY A 183 -16.46 -33.74 -9.73
N GLU A 184 -15.74 -34.61 -9.08
CA GLU A 184 -16.04 -35.11 -7.71
C GLU A 184 -15.09 -34.51 -6.64
N ALA A 185 -14.31 -33.48 -7.00
CA ALA A 185 -13.37 -32.84 -6.07
C ALA A 185 -13.84 -31.45 -5.68
N VAL A 186 -13.68 -31.12 -4.43
CA VAL A 186 -13.80 -29.75 -3.90
C VAL A 186 -12.58 -29.44 -3.05
N THR A 187 -12.17 -28.19 -3.05
CA THR A 187 -11.08 -27.71 -2.22
C THR A 187 -11.64 -26.91 -1.06
N VAL A 188 -11.31 -27.35 0.15
CA VAL A 188 -11.71 -26.70 1.39
C VAL A 188 -10.58 -25.82 1.89
N GLN A 189 -10.88 -24.55 2.14
CA GLN A 189 -9.98 -23.58 2.75
C GLN A 189 -10.23 -23.55 4.26
N LEU A 190 -9.25 -23.99 5.02
CA LEU A 190 -9.25 -23.95 6.48
C LEU A 190 -8.35 -22.84 6.99
N ARG A 191 -8.81 -22.10 7.99
CA ARG A 191 -8.01 -21.07 8.66
C ARG A 191 -7.94 -21.31 10.15
N ARG A 192 -6.73 -21.31 10.70
CA ARG A 192 -6.47 -21.43 12.14
C ARG A 192 -6.45 -20.05 12.80
N SER A 193 -7.02 -19.96 13.98
CA SER A 193 -6.95 -18.79 14.85
C SER A 193 -6.78 -19.25 16.30
N PRO A 194 -6.54 -18.35 17.26
CA PRO A 194 -6.55 -18.70 18.68
C PRO A 194 -7.89 -19.31 19.17
N ALA A 195 -8.99 -19.03 18.48
CA ALA A 195 -10.33 -19.58 18.80
C ALA A 195 -10.56 -21.00 18.25
N GLY A 196 -9.69 -21.47 17.34
CA GLY A 196 -9.81 -22.79 16.71
C GLY A 196 -9.61 -22.73 15.19
N THR A 197 -10.00 -23.78 14.50
CA THR A 197 -9.93 -23.92 13.04
C THR A 197 -11.31 -23.69 12.43
N ALA A 198 -11.41 -22.74 11.51
CA ALA A 198 -12.63 -22.47 10.78
C ALA A 198 -12.55 -22.95 9.33
N LEU A 199 -13.61 -23.54 8.82
CA LEU A 199 -13.84 -23.71 7.39
C LEU A 199 -14.30 -22.36 6.83
N GLN A 200 -13.42 -21.70 6.06
CA GLN A 200 -13.62 -20.32 5.56
C GLN A 200 -14.36 -20.31 4.22
N HIS A 201 -13.87 -21.11 3.28
CA HIS A 201 -14.39 -21.16 1.92
C HIS A 201 -14.32 -22.57 1.34
N ILE A 202 -15.11 -22.81 0.31
CA ILE A 202 -15.06 -24.02 -0.51
C ILE A 202 -14.94 -23.57 -1.96
N ARG A 203 -14.02 -24.21 -2.71
CA ARG A 203 -13.83 -23.99 -4.15
C ARG A 203 -14.20 -25.28 -4.89
N LEU A 204 -14.84 -25.12 -6.04
CA LEU A 204 -15.13 -26.25 -6.92
C LEU A 204 -13.85 -26.75 -7.60
N GLY A 205 -13.69 -28.07 -7.67
CA GLY A 205 -12.50 -28.68 -8.22
C GLY A 205 -11.29 -28.70 -7.29
N ALA A 206 -10.14 -29.08 -7.84
CA ALA A 206 -8.86 -29.10 -7.13
C ALA A 206 -8.12 -27.76 -7.37
N ALA A 207 -8.26 -26.84 -6.44
CA ALA A 207 -7.52 -25.57 -6.41
C ALA A 207 -6.36 -25.70 -5.41
N LEU A 208 -5.12 -25.71 -5.89
CA LEU A 208 -3.93 -25.96 -5.08
C LEU A 208 -3.15 -24.70 -4.72
N ASP A 209 -3.42 -23.59 -5.41
CA ASP A 209 -2.72 -22.33 -5.20
C ASP A 209 -3.20 -21.67 -3.89
N ASN A 210 -2.31 -21.69 -2.89
CA ASN A 210 -2.52 -21.10 -1.58
C ASN A 210 -1.63 -19.89 -1.44
N LEU A 211 -2.11 -18.73 -1.89
CA LEU A 211 -1.33 -17.52 -2.00
C LEU A 211 -1.67 -16.53 -0.90
N GLY A 212 -0.65 -15.85 -0.41
CA GLY A 212 -0.78 -14.79 0.58
C GLY A 212 -0.09 -13.50 0.14
N ILE A 213 -0.57 -12.37 0.63
CA ILE A 213 0.04 -11.07 0.39
C ILE A 213 0.45 -10.44 1.72
N ALA A 214 1.69 -10.00 1.82
CA ALA A 214 2.16 -9.13 2.90
C ALA A 214 2.21 -7.69 2.41
N ILE A 215 1.55 -6.77 3.12
CA ILE A 215 1.46 -5.35 2.76
C ILE A 215 1.97 -4.47 3.90
N ASP A 216 2.93 -3.62 3.57
CA ASP A 216 3.40 -2.53 4.41
C ASP A 216 2.77 -1.22 3.91
N ILE A 217 1.87 -0.66 4.72
CA ILE A 217 1.20 0.60 4.40
C ILE A 217 1.98 1.75 5.02
N GLY A 218 3.00 2.22 4.30
CA GLY A 218 3.78 3.37 4.71
C GLY A 218 3.04 4.71 4.48
N SER A 219 3.49 5.75 5.17
CA SER A 219 2.92 7.11 4.99
C SER A 219 3.12 7.65 3.58
N THR A 220 4.27 7.35 2.97
CA THR A 220 4.68 7.83 1.64
C THR A 220 4.49 6.75 0.58
N THR A 221 4.84 5.51 0.89
CA THR A 221 4.83 4.39 -0.05
C THR A 221 4.13 3.19 0.56
N VAL A 222 3.39 2.46 -0.27
CA VAL A 222 2.81 1.16 0.07
C VAL A 222 3.57 0.10 -0.70
N ALA A 223 4.05 -0.92 -0.01
CA ALA A 223 4.75 -2.05 -0.62
C ALA A 223 4.00 -3.35 -0.34
N GLY A 224 4.01 -4.26 -1.31
CA GLY A 224 3.37 -5.56 -1.21
C GLY A 224 4.23 -6.67 -1.79
N HIS A 225 4.11 -7.84 -1.19
CA HIS A 225 4.78 -9.06 -1.61
C HIS A 225 3.76 -10.18 -1.69
N LEU A 226 3.67 -10.82 -2.84
CA LEU A 226 2.86 -11.99 -3.07
C LEU A 226 3.72 -13.25 -2.87
N LEU A 227 3.25 -14.15 -2.03
CA LEU A 227 3.96 -15.36 -1.65
C LEU A 227 3.09 -16.60 -1.87
N ASP A 228 3.73 -17.70 -2.22
CA ASP A 228 3.15 -19.04 -2.06
C ASP A 228 3.29 -19.46 -0.60
N LEU A 229 2.16 -19.63 0.09
CA LEU A 229 2.13 -20.01 1.52
C LEU A 229 2.53 -21.45 1.75
N SER A 230 2.57 -22.29 0.71
CA SER A 230 2.98 -23.67 0.80
C SER A 230 4.49 -23.84 0.73
N THR A 231 5.19 -22.96 0.01
CA THR A 231 6.65 -23.01 -0.20
C THR A 231 7.39 -21.89 0.50
N GLY A 232 6.72 -20.75 0.77
CA GLY A 232 7.32 -19.52 1.26
C GLY A 232 8.01 -18.70 0.16
N GLU A 233 7.91 -19.11 -1.10
CA GLU A 233 8.50 -18.39 -2.22
C GLU A 233 7.79 -17.07 -2.45
N VAL A 234 8.56 -16.00 -2.68
CA VAL A 234 8.03 -14.70 -3.12
C VAL A 234 7.86 -14.72 -4.63
N LEU A 235 6.61 -14.75 -5.07
CA LEU A 235 6.27 -14.84 -6.50
C LEU A 235 6.38 -13.49 -7.20
N HIS A 236 5.95 -12.42 -6.53
CA HIS A 236 6.03 -11.07 -7.07
C HIS A 236 6.11 -10.02 -5.96
N SER A 237 6.73 -8.89 -6.27
CA SER A 237 6.81 -7.73 -5.36
C SER A 237 6.51 -6.45 -6.13
N ALA A 238 5.69 -5.60 -5.55
CA ALA A 238 5.33 -4.32 -6.14
C ALA A 238 5.22 -3.24 -5.06
N GLY A 239 5.19 -1.99 -5.50
CA GLY A 239 5.00 -0.87 -4.60
C GLY A 239 4.47 0.35 -5.32
N SER A 240 3.71 1.17 -4.61
CA SER A 240 3.14 2.40 -5.14
C SER A 240 3.23 3.54 -4.14
N MET A 241 3.10 4.77 -4.64
CA MET A 241 2.96 5.94 -3.79
C MET A 241 1.62 5.91 -3.07
N ASN A 242 1.62 6.23 -1.79
CA ASN A 242 0.41 6.37 -1.00
C ASN A 242 -0.37 7.62 -1.41
N GLN A 243 -1.54 7.46 -2.01
CA GLN A 243 -2.35 8.58 -2.49
C GLN A 243 -2.81 9.55 -1.39
N GLN A 244 -2.72 9.15 -0.12
CA GLN A 244 -3.03 10.06 1.01
C GLN A 244 -2.02 11.21 1.14
N ILE A 245 -0.82 11.15 0.52
CA ILE A 245 0.20 12.20 0.57
C ILE A 245 -0.38 13.56 0.16
N ARG A 246 -1.26 13.57 -0.82
CA ARG A 246 -1.94 14.80 -1.27
C ARG A 246 -2.77 15.50 -0.19
N LEU A 247 -3.21 14.76 0.85
CA LEU A 247 -3.99 15.28 1.98
C LEU A 247 -3.12 15.56 3.20
N GLY A 248 -1.94 14.94 3.28
CA GLY A 248 -0.96 15.12 4.34
C GLY A 248 0.21 14.16 4.20
N GLU A 249 1.43 14.66 4.37
CA GLU A 249 2.65 13.86 4.21
C GLU A 249 2.96 13.01 5.46
N ASP A 250 2.54 13.48 6.64
CA ASP A 250 2.81 12.88 7.95
C ASP A 250 1.53 12.68 8.77
N LEU A 251 1.66 12.07 9.94
CA LEU A 251 0.56 11.81 10.87
C LEU A 251 -0.18 13.10 11.22
N MET A 252 0.55 14.14 11.64
CA MET A 252 -0.07 15.38 12.15
C MET A 252 -0.82 16.16 11.07
N SER A 253 -0.30 16.18 9.85
CA SER A 253 -0.97 16.83 8.73
C SER A 253 -2.26 16.10 8.33
N ARG A 254 -2.28 14.75 8.38
CA ARG A 254 -3.48 13.94 8.12
C ARG A 254 -4.54 14.11 9.21
N VAL A 255 -4.14 14.08 10.48
CA VAL A 255 -5.04 14.36 11.61
C VAL A 255 -5.65 15.75 11.48
N SER A 256 -4.82 16.77 11.17
CA SER A 256 -5.30 18.13 10.94
C SER A 256 -6.28 18.21 9.77
N TYR A 257 -6.02 17.49 8.69
CA TYR A 257 -6.93 17.42 7.55
C TYR A 257 -8.30 16.85 7.97
N VAL A 258 -8.33 15.76 8.73
CA VAL A 258 -9.58 15.15 9.24
C VAL A 258 -10.33 16.14 10.14
N MET A 259 -9.64 16.81 11.05
CA MET A 259 -10.27 17.78 11.96
C MET A 259 -10.90 18.98 11.24
N MET A 260 -10.34 19.39 10.12
CA MET A 260 -10.77 20.58 9.37
C MET A 260 -11.76 20.31 8.25
N ASN A 261 -11.93 19.04 7.86
CA ASN A 261 -12.78 18.65 6.73
C ASN A 261 -13.77 17.56 7.15
N GLY A 262 -15.07 17.81 7.01
CA GLY A 262 -16.14 16.90 7.46
C GLY A 262 -16.05 15.49 6.86
N ASP A 263 -15.61 15.37 5.60
CA ASP A 263 -15.39 14.09 4.91
C ASP A 263 -13.93 13.62 4.96
N GLY A 264 -13.08 14.27 5.76
CA GLY A 264 -11.64 14.04 5.79
C GLY A 264 -11.26 12.60 6.11
N ALA A 265 -11.93 11.98 7.09
CA ALA A 265 -11.70 10.58 7.45
C ALA A 265 -12.10 9.61 6.32
N LEU A 266 -13.24 9.87 5.65
CA LEU A 266 -13.69 9.08 4.50
C LEU A 266 -12.71 9.18 3.34
N ASN A 267 -12.22 10.38 3.04
CA ASN A 267 -11.26 10.62 1.97
C ASN A 267 -9.95 9.88 2.22
N LEU A 268 -9.40 9.95 3.45
CA LEU A 268 -8.19 9.21 3.81
C LEU A 268 -8.39 7.69 3.63
N ARG A 269 -9.51 7.16 4.16
CA ARG A 269 -9.82 5.74 4.05
C ARG A 269 -9.93 5.27 2.60
N SER A 270 -10.69 5.98 1.79
CA SER A 270 -10.91 5.63 0.38
C SER A 270 -9.60 5.63 -0.40
N LEU A 271 -8.75 6.65 -0.23
CA LEU A 271 -7.45 6.73 -0.90
C LEU A 271 -6.49 5.61 -0.50
N ALA A 272 -6.47 5.23 0.79
CA ALA A 272 -5.64 4.12 1.26
C ALA A 272 -6.11 2.78 0.66
N ARG A 273 -7.43 2.52 0.69
CA ARG A 273 -8.03 1.30 0.13
C ARG A 273 -7.85 1.22 -1.38
N ASP A 274 -8.05 2.31 -2.10
CA ASP A 274 -7.79 2.40 -3.55
C ASP A 274 -6.33 2.09 -3.88
N THR A 275 -5.40 2.66 -3.12
CA THR A 275 -3.97 2.39 -3.32
C THR A 275 -3.65 0.91 -3.14
N VAL A 276 -4.14 0.31 -2.06
CA VAL A 276 -3.92 -1.11 -1.77
C VAL A 276 -4.65 -2.01 -2.78
N GLY A 277 -5.88 -1.69 -3.16
CA GLY A 277 -6.63 -2.46 -4.14
C GLY A 277 -5.93 -2.53 -5.51
N LYS A 278 -5.37 -1.41 -5.97
CA LYS A 278 -4.56 -1.35 -7.19
C LYS A 278 -3.26 -2.17 -7.04
N LEU A 279 -2.60 -2.09 -5.89
CA LEU A 279 -1.39 -2.85 -5.61
C LEU A 279 -1.65 -4.37 -5.59
N VAL A 280 -2.76 -4.81 -4.98
CA VAL A 280 -3.17 -6.23 -4.99
C VAL A 280 -3.40 -6.71 -6.42
N ALA A 281 -4.08 -5.93 -7.25
CA ALA A 281 -4.31 -6.28 -8.66
C ALA A 281 -2.98 -6.37 -9.44
N GLU A 282 -2.05 -5.43 -9.24
CA GLU A 282 -0.71 -5.43 -9.85
C GLU A 282 0.11 -6.66 -9.45
N LEU A 283 0.09 -7.02 -8.16
CA LEU A 283 0.80 -8.21 -7.66
C LEU A 283 0.29 -9.50 -8.31
N VAL A 284 -1.03 -9.64 -8.43
CA VAL A 284 -1.67 -10.81 -9.03
C VAL A 284 -1.39 -10.87 -10.54
N GLU A 285 -1.46 -9.74 -11.25
CA GLU A 285 -1.11 -9.65 -12.67
C GLU A 285 0.37 -10.01 -12.91
N GLY A 286 1.27 -9.46 -12.09
CA GLY A 286 2.71 -9.71 -12.19
C GLY A 286 3.11 -11.16 -11.92
N ALA A 287 2.39 -11.87 -11.07
CA ALA A 287 2.59 -13.29 -10.79
C ALA A 287 1.79 -14.22 -11.73
N ALA A 288 0.96 -13.67 -12.62
CA ALA A 288 0.07 -14.40 -13.53
C ALA A 288 -0.85 -15.42 -12.82
N CYS A 289 -1.35 -15.05 -11.62
CA CYS A 289 -2.30 -15.84 -10.83
C CYS A 289 -3.69 -15.21 -10.80
N SER A 290 -4.62 -15.76 -10.02
CA SER A 290 -5.99 -15.26 -9.89
C SER A 290 -6.22 -14.58 -8.54
N LEU A 291 -7.04 -13.55 -8.51
CA LEU A 291 -7.50 -12.90 -7.26
C LEU A 291 -8.21 -13.87 -6.31
N SER A 292 -8.82 -14.93 -6.85
CA SER A 292 -9.44 -16.00 -6.06
C SER A 292 -8.44 -16.96 -5.40
N ASP A 293 -7.17 -16.93 -5.79
CA ASP A 293 -6.13 -17.77 -5.19
C ASP A 293 -5.52 -17.13 -3.94
N ILE A 294 -5.78 -15.84 -3.73
CA ILE A 294 -5.36 -15.13 -2.53
C ILE A 294 -6.24 -15.56 -1.36
N THR A 295 -5.63 -16.19 -0.36
CA THR A 295 -6.31 -16.71 0.82
C THR A 295 -6.08 -15.90 2.08
N GLU A 296 -4.98 -15.15 2.13
CA GLU A 296 -4.58 -14.36 3.30
C GLU A 296 -3.92 -13.04 2.86
N ILE A 297 -4.23 -11.95 3.54
CA ILE A 297 -3.53 -10.67 3.38
C ILE A 297 -3.15 -10.16 4.76
N VAL A 298 -1.85 -9.99 4.99
CA VAL A 298 -1.32 -9.45 6.25
C VAL A 298 -0.92 -7.99 6.05
N PHE A 299 -1.37 -7.14 6.95
CA PHE A 299 -1.10 -5.70 6.93
C PHE A 299 -0.25 -5.27 8.11
N VAL A 300 0.76 -4.48 7.80
CA VAL A 300 1.52 -3.70 8.78
C VAL A 300 1.54 -2.23 8.35
N GLY A 301 1.92 -1.36 9.25
CA GLY A 301 2.06 0.07 9.00
C GLY A 301 2.01 0.86 10.30
N ASN A 302 2.31 2.14 10.20
CA ASN A 302 2.26 3.02 11.34
C ASN A 302 0.82 3.28 11.81
N PRO A 303 0.60 3.84 13.04
CA PRO A 303 -0.74 3.97 13.61
C PRO A 303 -1.73 4.76 12.78
N ILE A 304 -1.31 5.84 12.12
CA ILE A 304 -2.24 6.64 11.29
C ILE A 304 -2.70 5.85 10.06
N MET A 305 -1.82 5.02 9.47
CA MET A 305 -2.17 4.18 8.34
C MET A 305 -3.09 3.04 8.75
N HIS A 306 -2.77 2.35 9.85
CA HIS A 306 -3.61 1.30 10.43
C HIS A 306 -5.03 1.82 10.69
N HIS A 307 -5.17 2.95 11.40
CA HIS A 307 -6.47 3.50 11.79
C HIS A 307 -7.26 4.05 10.60
N SER A 308 -6.61 4.84 9.73
CA SER A 308 -7.30 5.42 8.58
C SER A 308 -7.78 4.37 7.58
N PHE A 309 -7.01 3.31 7.35
CA PHE A 309 -7.39 2.21 6.47
C PHE A 309 -8.59 1.43 7.00
N LEU A 310 -8.59 1.11 8.30
CA LEU A 310 -9.69 0.42 8.98
C LEU A 310 -10.93 1.31 9.19
N GLY A 311 -10.77 2.63 9.13
CA GLY A 311 -11.84 3.58 9.33
C GLY A 311 -12.06 3.94 10.79
N PHE A 312 -11.07 3.73 11.65
CA PHE A 312 -11.09 4.21 13.04
C PHE A 312 -10.84 5.72 13.10
N ASP A 313 -11.28 6.34 14.21
CA ASP A 313 -10.99 7.74 14.47
C ASP A 313 -9.48 7.94 14.66
N VAL A 314 -8.90 8.83 13.85
CA VAL A 314 -7.46 9.15 13.87
C VAL A 314 -7.14 10.38 14.71
N VAL A 315 -8.15 11.15 15.13
CA VAL A 315 -7.93 12.41 15.88
C VAL A 315 -7.20 12.19 17.22
N PRO A 316 -7.51 11.13 18.00
CA PRO A 316 -6.78 10.85 19.23
C PRO A 316 -5.27 10.58 19.02
N LEU A 317 -4.85 10.10 17.86
CA LEU A 317 -3.43 9.89 17.55
C LEU A 317 -2.61 11.19 17.46
N GLY A 318 -3.27 12.33 17.23
CA GLY A 318 -2.65 13.65 17.17
C GLY A 318 -2.64 14.43 18.48
N GLN A 319 -3.19 13.88 19.55
CA GLN A 319 -3.38 14.56 20.82
C GLN A 319 -2.92 13.68 22.00
N MET A 320 -2.22 14.29 22.96
CA MET A 320 -1.81 13.55 24.16
C MET A 320 -3.05 13.00 24.89
N PRO A 321 -3.07 11.72 25.32
CA PRO A 321 -1.95 10.78 25.41
C PRO A 321 -1.64 9.93 24.15
N PHE A 322 -2.18 10.27 22.96
CA PHE A 322 -1.99 9.57 21.69
C PHE A 322 -2.61 8.17 21.67
N ASP A 323 -3.90 8.11 22.04
CA ASP A 323 -4.61 6.85 22.23
C ASP A 323 -4.87 6.11 20.91
N LEU A 324 -4.61 4.81 20.92
CA LEU A 324 -5.02 3.89 19.87
C LEU A 324 -6.51 3.52 20.03
N ALA A 325 -7.24 3.40 18.93
CA ALA A 325 -8.61 2.87 18.97
C ALA A 325 -8.64 1.37 19.32
N THR A 326 -7.56 0.66 19.02
CA THR A 326 -7.35 -0.75 19.41
C THR A 326 -5.87 -1.05 19.55
N GLU A 327 -5.55 -1.87 20.55
CA GLU A 327 -4.22 -2.46 20.77
C GLU A 327 -4.17 -3.93 20.33
N SER A 328 -5.29 -4.46 19.82
CA SER A 328 -5.42 -5.84 19.38
C SER A 328 -5.29 -5.93 17.86
N ALA A 329 -4.90 -7.11 17.38
CA ALA A 329 -5.00 -7.42 15.96
C ALA A 329 -6.46 -7.33 15.48
N VAL A 330 -6.64 -6.94 14.22
CA VAL A 330 -7.96 -6.86 13.59
C VAL A 330 -8.01 -7.85 12.42
N GLU A 331 -9.03 -8.69 12.41
CA GLU A 331 -9.25 -9.68 11.37
C GLU A 331 -10.62 -9.43 10.71
N LEU A 332 -10.63 -9.32 9.38
CA LEU A 332 -11.83 -9.06 8.59
C LEU A 332 -11.73 -9.80 7.24
N PRO A 333 -12.85 -10.16 6.61
CA PRO A 333 -12.84 -10.53 5.20
C PRO A 333 -12.32 -9.38 4.32
N ALA A 334 -11.53 -9.69 3.29
CA ALA A 334 -10.99 -8.67 2.40
C ALA A 334 -12.09 -7.88 1.68
N VAL A 335 -13.23 -8.50 1.42
CA VAL A 335 -14.40 -7.85 0.80
C VAL A 335 -14.99 -6.74 1.67
N ASP A 336 -14.92 -6.83 2.99
CA ASP A 336 -15.41 -5.79 3.91
C ASP A 336 -14.50 -4.53 3.87
N LEU A 337 -13.30 -4.70 3.34
CA LEU A 337 -12.34 -3.63 3.11
C LEU A 337 -12.31 -3.15 1.65
N GLU A 338 -13.27 -3.59 0.84
CA GLU A 338 -13.38 -3.25 -0.58
C GLU A 338 -12.15 -3.71 -1.41
N LEU A 339 -11.44 -4.75 -0.94
CA LEU A 339 -10.27 -5.28 -1.64
C LEU A 339 -10.66 -6.35 -2.68
N PRO A 340 -9.95 -6.42 -3.81
CA PRO A 340 -10.28 -7.33 -4.92
C PRO A 340 -9.78 -8.76 -4.68
N ALA A 341 -9.95 -9.31 -3.48
CA ALA A 341 -9.51 -10.66 -3.11
C ALA A 341 -10.65 -11.39 -2.36
N PRO A 342 -11.64 -11.95 -3.09
CA PRO A 342 -12.90 -12.40 -2.50
C PRO A 342 -12.75 -13.57 -1.53
N MET A 343 -11.69 -14.37 -1.63
CA MET A 343 -11.44 -15.54 -0.77
C MET A 343 -10.48 -15.24 0.38
N ALA A 344 -9.95 -14.02 0.46
CA ALA A 344 -8.93 -13.67 1.43
C ALA A 344 -9.52 -13.26 2.78
N SER A 345 -8.91 -13.77 3.86
CA SER A 345 -8.97 -13.16 5.18
C SER A 345 -7.88 -12.11 5.31
N THR A 346 -8.15 -11.04 6.03
CA THR A 346 -7.13 -10.02 6.33
C THR A 346 -6.74 -10.08 7.80
N TYR A 347 -5.46 -9.82 8.07
CA TYR A 347 -4.91 -9.70 9.40
C TYR A 347 -4.12 -8.39 9.51
N PHE A 348 -4.59 -7.49 10.34
CA PHE A 348 -3.87 -6.27 10.70
C PHE A 348 -3.11 -6.53 11.99
N ALA A 349 -1.80 -6.48 11.93
CA ALA A 349 -0.97 -6.64 13.11
C ALA A 349 -1.21 -5.48 14.11
N PRO A 350 -1.12 -5.73 15.43
CA PRO A 350 -1.40 -4.73 16.44
C PRO A 350 -0.34 -3.63 16.44
N CYS A 351 -0.75 -2.38 16.66
CA CYS A 351 0.16 -1.30 16.96
C CYS A 351 0.66 -1.39 18.41
N ILE A 352 1.89 -0.94 18.66
CA ILE A 352 2.52 -0.97 19.99
C ILE A 352 2.08 0.23 20.83
N ALA A 353 2.02 1.40 20.23
CA ALA A 353 1.62 2.67 20.87
C ALA A 353 1.17 3.68 19.81
N GLY A 354 0.61 4.81 20.21
CA GLY A 354 0.08 5.83 19.30
C GLY A 354 1.05 6.36 18.22
N HIS A 355 2.35 6.21 18.43
CA HIS A 355 3.40 6.59 17.48
C HIS A 355 4.36 5.43 17.13
N VAL A 356 4.09 4.21 17.60
CA VAL A 356 4.87 3.01 17.27
C VAL A 356 3.92 1.97 16.72
N GLY A 357 4.00 1.74 15.44
CA GLY A 357 3.01 0.98 14.67
C GLY A 357 3.25 -0.52 14.60
N ALA A 358 2.44 -1.15 13.77
CA ALA A 358 2.52 -2.56 13.44
C ALA A 358 3.73 -2.88 12.56
N ASP A 359 4.23 -1.92 11.78
CA ASP A 359 5.50 -1.96 11.05
C ASP A 359 6.68 -2.22 11.98
N ALA A 360 6.80 -1.44 13.06
CA ALA A 360 7.82 -1.65 14.09
C ALA A 360 7.65 -3.02 14.80
N ALA A 361 6.42 -3.45 15.07
CA ALA A 361 6.15 -4.76 15.65
C ALA A 361 6.60 -5.89 14.72
N ALA A 362 6.33 -5.77 13.43
CA ALA A 362 6.76 -6.73 12.41
C ALA A 362 8.28 -6.75 12.23
N ALA A 363 8.94 -5.58 12.26
CA ALA A 363 10.39 -5.48 12.21
C ALA A 363 11.07 -6.17 13.42
N ILE A 364 10.52 -5.99 14.64
CA ILE A 364 10.97 -6.69 15.85
C ILE A 364 10.85 -8.22 15.68
N LEU A 365 9.76 -8.67 15.08
CA LEU A 365 9.51 -10.09 14.83
C LEU A 365 10.46 -10.63 13.75
N GLY A 366 10.58 -9.93 12.63
CA GLY A 366 11.41 -10.34 11.48
C GLY A 366 12.91 -10.40 11.82
N GLU A 367 13.42 -9.45 12.60
CA GLU A 367 14.81 -9.42 13.08
C GLU A 367 15.06 -10.36 14.27
N GLY A 368 14.02 -10.99 14.80
CA GLY A 368 14.14 -11.92 15.92
C GLY A 368 14.57 -11.28 17.25
N THR A 369 14.38 -9.96 17.40
CA THR A 369 14.77 -9.23 18.62
C THR A 369 14.08 -9.79 19.86
N ALA A 370 12.80 -10.17 19.73
CA ALA A 370 12.02 -10.75 20.82
C ALA A 370 12.49 -12.14 21.27
N SER A 371 13.27 -12.84 20.47
CA SER A 371 13.85 -14.16 20.80
C SER A 371 15.36 -14.13 21.05
N SER A 372 16.01 -13.00 20.80
CA SER A 372 17.45 -12.82 20.95
C SER A 372 17.86 -12.69 22.42
N ARG A 373 18.91 -13.42 22.82
CA ARG A 373 19.55 -13.21 24.14
C ARG A 373 20.48 -12.00 24.16
N ARG A 374 20.96 -11.55 22.97
CA ARG A 374 21.82 -10.38 22.83
C ARG A 374 20.93 -9.15 22.70
N ARG A 375 21.36 -8.05 23.31
CA ARG A 375 20.73 -6.74 23.06
C ARG A 375 20.97 -6.32 21.63
N GLN A 376 19.91 -5.93 20.97
CA GLN A 376 19.90 -5.43 19.59
C GLN A 376 19.41 -3.99 19.58
N LEU A 377 19.94 -3.20 18.67
CA LEU A 377 19.42 -1.91 18.28
C LEU A 377 18.87 -2.04 16.85
N LEU A 378 17.58 -1.89 16.72
CA LEU A 378 16.89 -1.83 15.43
C LEU A 378 16.46 -0.38 15.19
N VAL A 379 16.78 0.16 14.03
CA VAL A 379 16.37 1.50 13.62
C VAL A 379 15.72 1.39 12.25
N ASP A 380 14.42 1.64 12.21
CA ASP A 380 13.66 1.78 10.99
C ASP A 380 13.61 3.26 10.59
N VAL A 381 14.15 3.61 9.43
CA VAL A 381 14.35 5.00 9.01
C VAL A 381 13.42 5.30 7.85
N GLY A 382 12.39 6.09 8.11
CA GLY A 382 11.42 6.57 7.13
C GLY A 382 11.03 8.03 7.41
N THR A 383 9.81 8.39 7.12
CA THR A 383 9.19 9.68 7.49
C THR A 383 9.20 9.88 9.01
N ASN A 384 9.04 8.79 9.76
CA ASN A 384 9.41 8.67 11.17
C ASN A 384 10.55 7.67 11.29
N ALA A 385 11.34 7.77 12.35
CA ALA A 385 12.31 6.76 12.69
C ALA A 385 11.87 6.03 13.96
N GLU A 386 11.59 4.73 13.82
CA GLU A 386 11.33 3.87 14.95
C GLU A 386 12.64 3.28 15.46
N ILE A 387 12.93 3.56 16.72
CA ILE A 387 14.14 3.10 17.40
C ILE A 387 13.72 2.05 18.42
N VAL A 388 14.18 0.82 18.21
CA VAL A 388 13.90 -0.32 19.08
C VAL A 388 15.21 -0.80 19.70
N TYR A 389 15.25 -0.94 21.02
CA TYR A 389 16.40 -1.44 21.74
C TYR A 389 16.01 -2.47 22.78
N GLY A 390 16.61 -3.64 22.72
CA GLY A 390 16.33 -4.67 23.71
C GLY A 390 16.77 -6.08 23.32
N ASN A 391 16.15 -7.03 23.99
CA ASN A 391 16.35 -8.47 23.80
C ASN A 391 15.08 -9.22 24.28
N ALA A 392 15.14 -10.56 24.34
CA ALA A 392 14.05 -11.41 24.83
C ALA A 392 13.52 -11.07 26.24
N ASP A 393 14.35 -10.46 27.10
CA ASP A 393 13.96 -10.11 28.47
C ASP A 393 13.17 -8.78 28.51
N ARG A 394 13.56 -7.84 27.69
CA ARG A 394 12.94 -6.50 27.64
C ARG A 394 13.23 -5.79 26.31
N ILE A 395 12.19 -5.24 25.71
CA ILE A 395 12.26 -4.38 24.51
C ILE A 395 11.69 -3.02 24.87
N LEU A 396 12.36 -1.97 24.42
CA LEU A 396 11.92 -0.58 24.46
C LEU A 396 11.82 -0.07 23.03
N ALA A 397 10.76 0.67 22.72
CA ALA A 397 10.59 1.30 21.43
C ALA A 397 10.25 2.79 21.61
N ALA A 398 10.72 3.61 20.67
CA ALA A 398 10.41 5.03 20.58
C ALA A 398 10.32 5.43 19.11
N SER A 399 9.46 6.38 18.80
CA SER A 399 9.41 7.01 17.49
C SER A 399 9.93 8.44 17.56
N SER A 400 10.66 8.84 16.53
CA SER A 400 11.19 10.19 16.35
C SER A 400 10.79 10.73 14.99
N PRO A 401 10.17 11.91 14.88
CA PRO A 401 9.85 12.50 13.60
C PRO A 401 11.15 12.91 12.88
N THR A 402 11.42 12.30 11.74
CA THR A 402 12.57 12.63 10.87
C THR A 402 12.16 13.53 9.72
N GLY A 403 10.88 13.56 9.39
CA GLY A 403 10.36 14.21 8.20
C GLY A 403 10.84 13.52 6.92
N PRO A 404 10.54 14.07 5.73
CA PRO A 404 10.89 13.47 4.44
C PRO A 404 12.38 13.64 4.06
N ALA A 405 13.24 14.09 4.98
CA ALA A 405 14.66 14.34 4.71
C ALA A 405 15.39 13.07 4.22
N PHE A 406 15.16 11.94 4.87
CA PHE A 406 15.77 10.65 4.48
C PHE A 406 15.16 10.03 3.22
N GLU A 407 14.06 10.60 2.75
CA GLU A 407 13.45 10.23 1.46
C GLU A 407 13.90 11.17 0.32
N GLY A 408 14.95 11.95 0.55
CA GLY A 408 15.54 12.86 -0.41
C GLY A 408 14.81 14.20 -0.56
N ALA A 409 13.87 14.54 0.31
CA ALA A 409 13.18 15.82 0.31
C ALA A 409 13.76 16.78 1.37
N GLN A 410 13.76 18.07 1.08
CA GLN A 410 14.14 19.15 2.01
C GLN A 410 15.63 19.16 2.45
N ILE A 411 16.50 18.41 1.79
CA ILE A 411 17.94 18.49 1.98
C ILE A 411 18.64 18.93 0.70
N SER A 412 19.79 19.64 0.81
CA SER A 412 20.44 20.37 -0.29
C SER A 412 20.80 19.51 -1.52
N HIS A 413 21.10 18.23 -1.31
CA HIS A 413 21.50 17.27 -2.35
C HIS A 413 20.67 15.98 -2.28
N GLY A 414 19.44 16.07 -1.74
CA GLY A 414 18.55 14.94 -1.65
C GLY A 414 18.07 14.46 -3.02
N GLN A 415 18.03 13.17 -3.19
CA GLN A 415 17.45 12.50 -4.37
C GLN A 415 16.33 11.59 -3.91
N ARG A 416 15.21 11.61 -4.60
CA ARG A 416 14.17 10.60 -4.42
C ARG A 416 14.62 9.28 -5.05
N ALA A 417 14.06 8.16 -4.59
CA ALA A 417 14.35 6.84 -5.12
C ALA A 417 13.75 6.67 -6.53
N THR A 418 14.42 7.25 -7.52
CA THR A 418 14.09 7.16 -8.95
C THR A 418 15.26 6.54 -9.70
N ALA A 419 15.07 6.15 -10.96
CA ALA A 419 16.18 5.71 -11.81
C ALA A 419 17.28 6.80 -11.83
N GLY A 420 18.55 6.38 -11.65
CA GLY A 420 19.71 7.26 -11.54
C GLY A 420 20.00 7.76 -10.11
N ALA A 421 19.11 7.60 -9.14
CA ALA A 421 19.41 7.96 -7.75
C ALA A 421 20.40 6.99 -7.12
N ILE A 422 21.33 7.51 -6.32
CA ILE A 422 22.33 6.70 -5.61
C ILE A 422 21.61 5.86 -4.55
N GLU A 423 21.71 4.53 -4.64
CA GLU A 423 21.11 3.60 -3.67
C GLU A 423 22.12 2.87 -2.79
N ARG A 424 23.37 2.70 -3.26
CA ARG A 424 24.44 2.02 -2.51
C ARG A 424 25.74 2.78 -2.61
N VAL A 425 26.50 2.83 -1.52
CA VAL A 425 27.82 3.46 -1.46
C VAL A 425 28.80 2.52 -0.79
N ARG A 426 30.00 2.42 -1.37
CA ARG A 426 31.18 1.79 -0.75
C ARG A 426 32.25 2.85 -0.61
N ILE A 427 32.95 2.84 0.52
CA ILE A 427 34.07 3.74 0.76
C ILE A 427 35.32 2.86 0.90
N ASP A 428 36.32 3.11 0.08
CA ASP A 428 37.62 2.46 0.23
C ASP A 428 38.25 2.84 1.58
N ARG A 429 38.75 1.87 2.31
CA ARG A 429 39.22 2.08 3.67
C ARG A 429 40.60 2.76 3.77
N GLU A 430 41.35 2.77 2.69
CA GLU A 430 42.71 3.35 2.64
C GLU A 430 42.69 4.73 1.99
N THR A 431 41.98 4.86 0.85
CA THR A 431 41.93 6.09 0.07
C THR A 431 40.76 7.00 0.45
N PHE A 432 39.73 6.45 1.12
CA PHE A 432 38.44 7.09 1.41
C PHE A 432 37.66 7.51 0.16
N GLU A 433 38.03 7.00 -1.02
CA GLU A 433 37.29 7.26 -2.26
C GLU A 433 35.96 6.51 -2.25
N PRO A 434 34.84 7.21 -2.52
CA PRO A 434 33.54 6.58 -2.62
C PRO A 434 33.33 5.96 -4.01
N THR A 435 32.78 4.75 -4.06
CA THR A 435 32.13 4.20 -5.24
C THR A 435 30.65 4.02 -4.93
N PHE A 436 29.81 4.19 -5.93
CA PHE A 436 28.36 4.13 -5.72
C PHE A 436 27.66 3.34 -6.81
N LYS A 437 26.45 2.92 -6.50
CA LYS A 437 25.54 2.27 -7.44
C LYS A 437 24.25 3.05 -7.48
N VAL A 438 23.67 3.21 -8.67
CA VAL A 438 22.42 3.92 -8.88
C VAL A 438 21.28 2.96 -9.20
N ILE A 439 20.07 3.36 -8.86
CA ILE A 439 18.84 2.62 -9.23
C ILE A 439 18.76 2.53 -10.75
N GLY A 440 18.55 1.32 -11.25
CA GLY A 440 18.42 1.04 -12.69
C GLY A 440 19.73 0.71 -13.40
N CYS A 441 20.89 0.78 -12.71
CA CYS A 441 22.18 0.33 -13.21
C CYS A 441 22.74 -0.83 -12.37
N GLU A 442 23.15 -1.91 -13.02
CA GLU A 442 23.73 -3.08 -12.32
C GLU A 442 25.20 -2.90 -11.95
N TYR A 443 25.87 -1.95 -12.55
CA TYR A 443 27.31 -1.70 -12.39
C TYR A 443 27.59 -0.64 -11.32
N TRP A 444 28.77 -0.69 -10.73
CA TRP A 444 29.29 0.31 -9.80
C TRP A 444 29.93 1.46 -10.59
N SER A 445 30.02 2.65 -9.98
CA SER A 445 30.55 3.86 -10.63
C SER A 445 32.01 3.78 -11.11
N ASP A 446 32.76 2.80 -10.61
CA ASP A 446 34.14 2.49 -11.04
C ASP A 446 34.20 1.43 -12.17
N ASP A 447 33.09 0.86 -12.57
CA ASP A 447 33.00 -0.09 -13.69
C ASP A 447 32.88 0.66 -15.02
N PRO A 448 33.67 0.26 -16.07
CA PRO A 448 33.55 0.87 -17.40
C PRO A 448 32.17 0.77 -18.08
N GLN A 449 31.32 -0.12 -17.60
CA GLN A 449 29.94 -0.31 -18.10
C GLN A 449 28.91 0.50 -17.32
N PHE A 450 29.34 1.27 -16.30
CA PHE A 450 28.47 2.17 -15.60
C PHE A 450 27.96 3.27 -16.55
N VAL A 451 26.66 3.40 -16.64
CA VAL A 451 25.99 4.42 -17.43
C VAL A 451 25.26 5.34 -16.44
N ASP A 452 25.66 6.61 -16.45
CA ASP A 452 25.10 7.66 -15.59
C ASP A 452 23.72 8.16 -16.13
#